data_e13b0fc72f0fdce0bbead4d407ae7007
#
_entry.id   e13b0fc72f0fdce0bbead4d407ae7007
#
_cell.length_a   1.000
_cell.length_b   1.000
_cell.length_c   1.000
_cell.angle_alpha   90.00
_cell.angle_beta   90.00
_cell.angle_gamma   90.00
#
_symmetry.space_group_name_H-M   'P 1'
#
loop_
_entity.id
_entity.type
_entity.pdbx_description
1 polymer ?
#
loop_
_entity_poly.entity_id
_entity_poly.type
_entity_poly.pdbx_seq_one_letter_code
_entity_poly.pdbx_strand_id
1 'polypeptide(L)'
;MMKIPAFLLAAVVIGALPGAQAEIIRIRGGAEITGEILLRKADTLVVDLGFRVIEIPTNEVESITAEDTAAAATAESSDLFADEPGRTELSVKENIDRCGEAVVQVRTPTGLGSGFVIHPSGYVVTNQHVISGEHQISITLFLQGEHELEQIHFVKVRIVALDSWTDLALLKIEDGGDHSFATVPLGSYDQLRQGQPVFAVGSPLGLDRTVSEGIISLTNRFIEGRLLIQTTTEVNPGNSG
;
A
#
# COMPACT_ATOMS: atom_id res chain seq x y z
N MET A 1 -20.29 -56.37 26.33
CA MET A 1 -19.52 -55.42 27.20
C MET A 1 -18.32 -54.96 26.40
N MET A 2 -18.46 -53.91 25.63
CA MET A 2 -17.48 -53.41 24.67
C MET A 2 -16.81 -52.20 25.25
N LYS A 3 -15.49 -52.26 25.51
CA LYS A 3 -14.68 -51.20 26.09
C LYS A 3 -14.36 -50.17 24.96
N ILE A 4 -14.79 -48.93 25.16
CA ILE A 4 -14.44 -47.77 24.33
C ILE A 4 -13.09 -47.25 24.82
N PRO A 5 -12.09 -47.03 23.97
CA PRO A 5 -10.85 -46.39 24.38
C PRO A 5 -11.01 -44.89 24.49
N ALA A 6 -10.48 -44.32 25.59
CA ALA A 6 -10.45 -42.88 25.83
C ALA A 6 -9.53 -42.18 24.81
N PHE A 7 -10.08 -41.24 24.07
CA PHE A 7 -9.32 -40.30 23.24
C PHE A 7 -8.71 -39.24 24.17
N LEU A 8 -7.40 -39.18 24.16
CA LEU A 8 -6.61 -38.15 24.84
C LEU A 8 -6.70 -36.87 23.99
N LEU A 9 -7.42 -35.86 24.49
CA LEU A 9 -7.50 -34.56 23.89
C LEU A 9 -6.20 -33.77 24.20
N ALA A 10 -5.28 -33.71 23.26
CA ALA A 10 -4.09 -32.86 23.41
C ALA A 10 -4.53 -31.40 23.20
N ALA A 11 -4.52 -30.63 24.27
CA ALA A 11 -4.67 -29.18 24.22
C ALA A 11 -3.43 -28.56 23.52
N VAL A 12 -3.60 -28.08 22.32
CA VAL A 12 -2.58 -27.23 21.67
C VAL A 12 -2.67 -25.85 22.32
N VAL A 13 -1.73 -25.55 23.20
CA VAL A 13 -1.52 -24.18 23.67
C VAL A 13 -0.91 -23.39 22.52
N ILE A 14 -1.73 -22.57 21.87
CA ILE A 14 -1.24 -21.55 20.93
C ILE A 14 -0.63 -20.45 21.79
N GLY A 15 0.67 -20.56 22.07
CA GLY A 15 1.44 -19.46 22.61
C GLY A 15 1.47 -18.33 21.57
N ALA A 16 1.14 -17.11 21.99
CA ALA A 16 1.35 -15.92 21.17
C ALA A 16 2.83 -15.91 20.74
N LEU A 17 3.07 -15.97 19.44
CA LEU A 17 4.41 -15.80 18.86
C LEU A 17 4.86 -14.37 19.15
N PRO A 18 6.09 -14.14 19.64
CA PRO A 18 6.67 -12.80 19.71
C PRO A 18 6.69 -12.22 18.28
N GLY A 19 6.41 -10.91 18.15
CA GLY A 19 6.35 -10.22 16.89
C GLY A 19 7.54 -10.58 16.00
N ALA A 20 7.23 -10.95 14.78
CA ALA A 20 8.20 -11.34 13.78
C ALA A 20 9.16 -10.18 13.53
N GLN A 21 10.44 -10.40 13.76
CA GLN A 21 11.51 -9.43 13.49
C GLN A 21 12.16 -9.81 12.16
N ALA A 22 12.38 -8.81 11.31
CA ALA A 22 13.18 -8.99 10.12
C ALA A 22 14.63 -9.35 10.52
N GLU A 23 15.22 -10.31 9.83
CA GLU A 23 16.58 -10.76 10.04
C GLU A 23 17.41 -10.47 8.78
N ILE A 24 18.66 -10.06 8.96
CA ILE A 24 19.61 -9.91 7.86
C ILE A 24 20.31 -11.25 7.65
N ILE A 25 20.07 -11.84 6.49
CA ILE A 25 20.64 -13.11 6.06
C ILE A 25 21.77 -12.82 5.07
N ARG A 26 23.00 -13.08 5.48
CA ARG A 26 24.14 -12.96 4.57
C ARG A 26 24.39 -14.30 3.89
N ILE A 27 24.42 -14.29 2.56
CA ILE A 27 24.68 -15.47 1.76
C ILE A 27 26.11 -15.48 1.20
N ARG A 28 26.61 -16.67 0.92
CA ARG A 28 27.93 -16.86 0.29
C ARG A 28 28.00 -16.11 -1.03
N GLY A 29 29.05 -15.31 -1.19
CA GLY A 29 29.15 -14.37 -2.31
C GLY A 29 28.87 -12.92 -1.95
N GLY A 30 28.54 -12.62 -0.65
CA GLY A 30 28.47 -11.27 -0.10
C GLY A 30 27.14 -10.55 -0.31
N ALA A 31 26.11 -11.21 -0.87
CA ALA A 31 24.78 -10.62 -0.92
C ALA A 31 24.09 -10.70 0.45
N GLU A 32 23.33 -9.67 0.77
CA GLU A 32 22.51 -9.60 1.99
C GLU A 32 21.03 -9.59 1.62
N ILE A 33 20.24 -10.35 2.35
CA ILE A 33 18.79 -10.47 2.20
C ILE A 33 18.17 -10.12 3.54
N THR A 34 17.30 -9.12 3.55
CA THR A 34 16.50 -8.77 4.73
C THR A 34 15.10 -9.35 4.59
N GLY A 35 14.63 -10.08 5.59
CA GLY A 35 13.30 -10.68 5.59
C GLY A 35 12.99 -11.42 6.87
N GLU A 36 11.74 -11.82 7.03
CA GLU A 36 11.29 -12.63 8.16
C GLU A 36 11.54 -14.11 7.88
N ILE A 37 12.20 -14.82 8.80
CA ILE A 37 12.38 -16.24 8.66
C ILE A 37 11.12 -16.98 9.13
N LEU A 38 10.31 -17.44 8.15
CA LEU A 38 9.09 -18.20 8.42
C LEU A 38 9.35 -19.63 8.88
N LEU A 39 10.40 -20.26 8.33
CA LEU A 39 10.70 -21.67 8.62
C LEU A 39 12.18 -21.98 8.43
N ARG A 40 12.77 -22.70 9.39
CA ARG A 40 14.13 -23.25 9.32
C ARG A 40 14.04 -24.77 9.20
N LYS A 41 14.40 -25.32 8.03
CA LYS A 41 14.58 -26.76 7.80
C LYS A 41 16.06 -27.12 7.89
N ALA A 42 16.36 -28.40 7.89
CA ALA A 42 17.76 -28.86 7.95
C ALA A 42 18.61 -28.40 6.77
N ASP A 43 18.00 -28.27 5.59
CA ASP A 43 18.63 -27.96 4.30
C ASP A 43 18.15 -26.67 3.63
N THR A 44 17.09 -26.07 4.15
CA THR A 44 16.45 -24.92 3.53
C THR A 44 15.93 -23.93 4.55
N LEU A 45 16.14 -22.64 4.31
CA LEU A 45 15.58 -21.50 5.02
C LEU A 45 14.45 -20.89 4.18
N VAL A 46 13.26 -20.74 4.76
CA VAL A 46 12.13 -20.09 4.10
C VAL A 46 12.01 -18.67 4.66
N VAL A 47 12.13 -17.68 3.78
CA VAL A 47 12.21 -16.26 4.15
C VAL A 47 11.11 -15.49 3.44
N ASP A 48 10.37 -14.71 4.20
CA ASP A 48 9.43 -13.72 3.68
C ASP A 48 10.13 -12.36 3.52
N LEU A 49 10.14 -11.86 2.30
CA LEU A 49 10.71 -10.55 1.96
C LEU A 49 9.68 -9.42 2.05
N GLY A 50 8.46 -9.72 2.55
CA GLY A 50 7.34 -8.80 2.59
C GLY A 50 6.56 -8.68 1.26
N PHE A 51 7.19 -9.03 0.15
CA PHE A 51 6.57 -9.06 -1.18
C PHE A 51 6.68 -10.43 -1.86
N ARG A 52 7.51 -11.32 -1.33
CA ARG A 52 7.73 -12.67 -1.86
C ARG A 52 8.38 -13.57 -0.81
N VAL A 53 7.90 -14.80 -0.74
CA VAL A 53 8.55 -15.87 0.02
C VAL A 53 9.57 -16.56 -0.87
N ILE A 54 10.80 -16.70 -0.37
CA ILE A 54 11.90 -17.39 -1.06
C ILE A 54 12.43 -18.54 -0.22
N GLU A 55 13.00 -19.55 -0.87
CA GLU A 55 13.73 -20.64 -0.25
C GLU A 55 15.23 -20.46 -0.48
N ILE A 56 16.02 -20.45 0.59
CA ILE A 56 17.48 -20.32 0.55
C ILE A 56 18.07 -21.61 1.06
N PRO A 57 18.91 -22.32 0.29
CA PRO A 57 19.62 -23.49 0.79
C PRO A 57 20.51 -23.10 1.99
N THR A 58 20.43 -23.86 3.08
CA THR A 58 21.14 -23.54 4.33
C THR A 58 22.66 -23.50 4.15
N ASN A 59 23.20 -24.26 3.18
CA ASN A 59 24.62 -24.27 2.84
C ASN A 59 25.08 -22.97 2.15
N GLU A 60 24.18 -22.16 1.62
CA GLU A 60 24.47 -20.85 1.05
C GLU A 60 24.41 -19.72 2.09
N VAL A 61 23.85 -19.99 3.28
CA VAL A 61 23.78 -19.02 4.35
C VAL A 61 25.11 -18.95 5.11
N GLU A 62 25.70 -17.78 5.18
CA GLU A 62 26.94 -17.51 5.89
C GLU A 62 26.70 -17.06 7.32
N SER A 63 25.74 -16.14 7.51
CA SER A 63 25.34 -15.68 8.83
C SER A 63 23.89 -15.18 8.82
N ILE A 64 23.23 -15.24 9.97
CA ILE A 64 21.92 -14.65 10.21
C ILE A 64 22.09 -13.74 11.41
N THR A 65 21.77 -12.46 11.24
CA THR A 65 21.86 -11.45 12.28
C THR A 65 20.47 -10.84 12.47
N ALA A 66 19.97 -10.81 13.69
CA ALA A 66 18.75 -10.05 13.98
C ALA A 66 19.05 -8.60 13.64
N GLU A 67 18.20 -7.98 12.84
CA GLU A 67 18.30 -6.56 12.59
C GLU A 67 17.98 -5.85 13.91
N ASP A 68 18.97 -5.13 14.46
CA ASP A 68 18.78 -4.26 15.64
C ASP A 68 18.00 -3.01 15.17
N THR A 69 16.83 -3.23 14.56
CA THR A 69 15.93 -2.20 14.04
C THR A 69 15.11 -1.51 15.12
N ALA A 70 15.38 -1.81 16.40
CA ALA A 70 14.70 -1.12 17.49
C ALA A 70 14.97 0.39 17.55
N ALA A 71 16.01 0.90 16.85
CA ALA A 71 16.38 2.31 16.90
C ALA A 71 16.09 3.10 15.61
N ALA A 72 16.01 2.46 14.44
CA ALA A 72 15.77 3.16 13.17
C ALA A 72 14.36 2.96 12.60
N ALA A 73 13.77 1.77 12.74
CA ALA A 73 12.43 1.50 12.23
C ALA A 73 11.30 2.06 13.13
N THR A 74 11.57 2.27 14.44
CA THR A 74 10.56 2.86 15.35
C THR A 74 10.44 4.38 15.24
N ALA A 75 11.37 5.06 14.58
CA ALA A 75 11.30 6.52 14.41
C ALA A 75 10.65 6.95 13.08
N GLU A 76 10.66 6.10 12.05
CA GLU A 76 10.09 6.45 10.74
C GLU A 76 8.79 5.72 10.38
N SER A 77 8.52 4.54 10.95
CA SER A 77 7.34 3.75 10.57
C SER A 77 6.05 4.12 11.31
N SER A 78 6.12 4.80 12.47
CA SER A 78 4.93 5.21 13.22
C SER A 78 4.26 6.47 12.68
N ASP A 79 4.97 7.24 11.82
CA ASP A 79 4.49 8.52 11.27
C ASP A 79 4.14 8.46 9.78
N LEU A 80 4.35 7.31 9.11
CA LEU A 80 4.11 7.21 7.66
C LEU A 80 2.62 7.25 7.27
N PHE A 81 1.72 6.93 8.20
CA PHE A 81 0.30 6.87 7.91
C PHE A 81 -0.51 7.49 9.06
N ALA A 82 -1.31 8.49 8.75
CA ALA A 82 -2.27 9.03 9.69
C ALA A 82 -3.51 8.12 9.73
N ASP A 83 -3.65 7.34 10.80
CA ASP A 83 -4.88 6.66 11.15
C ASP A 83 -5.73 7.63 11.99
N GLU A 84 -6.94 7.95 11.57
CA GLU A 84 -7.87 8.77 12.35
C GLU A 84 -9.07 7.92 12.82
N PRO A 85 -8.96 7.18 13.93
CA PRO A 85 -10.09 6.44 14.48
C PRO A 85 -11.14 7.41 15.04
N GLY A 86 -12.41 7.17 14.73
CA GLY A 86 -13.55 7.93 15.29
C GLY A 86 -13.94 9.17 14.48
N ARG A 87 -13.68 9.19 13.19
CA ARG A 87 -14.09 10.27 12.28
C ARG A 87 -15.61 10.45 12.24
N THR A 88 -16.05 11.72 12.35
CA THR A 88 -17.41 12.11 12.00
C THR A 88 -17.63 11.92 10.51
N GLU A 89 -18.77 11.33 10.11
CA GLU A 89 -19.14 11.26 8.70
C GLU A 89 -19.28 12.69 8.14
N LEU A 90 -18.50 12.98 7.10
CA LEU A 90 -18.53 14.23 6.38
C LEU A 90 -19.28 14.02 5.05
N SER A 91 -19.89 15.07 4.52
CA SER A 91 -20.45 15.06 3.17
C SER A 91 -19.33 14.87 2.14
N VAL A 92 -19.68 14.42 0.94
CA VAL A 92 -18.70 14.30 -0.16
C VAL A 92 -17.99 15.62 -0.43
N LYS A 93 -18.73 16.74 -0.41
CA LYS A 93 -18.15 18.06 -0.60
C LYS A 93 -17.09 18.38 0.46
N GLU A 94 -17.39 18.19 1.74
CA GLU A 94 -16.45 18.45 2.84
C GLU A 94 -15.22 17.53 2.76
N ASN A 95 -15.39 16.28 2.34
CA ASN A 95 -14.28 15.36 2.09
C ASN A 95 -13.39 15.84 0.93
N ILE A 96 -13.99 16.32 -0.17
CA ILE A 96 -13.24 16.88 -1.30
C ILE A 96 -12.49 18.15 -0.90
N ASP A 97 -13.13 19.05 -0.16
CA ASP A 97 -12.49 20.26 0.35
C ASP A 97 -11.29 19.92 1.27
N ARG A 98 -11.34 18.80 1.99
CA ARG A 98 -10.30 18.34 2.92
C ARG A 98 -9.16 17.56 2.23
N CYS A 99 -9.49 16.62 1.36
CA CYS A 99 -8.56 15.63 0.83
C CYS A 99 -8.31 15.77 -0.67
N GLY A 100 -9.07 16.62 -1.37
CA GLY A 100 -9.02 16.71 -2.82
C GLY A 100 -7.64 17.09 -3.35
N GLU A 101 -6.90 17.94 -2.65
CA GLU A 101 -5.54 18.33 -3.06
C GLU A 101 -4.51 17.19 -2.94
N ALA A 102 -4.83 16.15 -2.16
CA ALA A 102 -3.99 14.97 -2.06
C ALA A 102 -4.15 14.03 -3.27
N VAL A 103 -5.21 14.19 -4.08
CA VAL A 103 -5.41 13.42 -5.31
C VAL A 103 -4.63 14.06 -6.45
N VAL A 104 -3.76 13.26 -7.07
CA VAL A 104 -2.83 13.71 -8.10
C VAL A 104 -3.05 12.97 -9.41
N GLN A 105 -2.64 13.58 -10.50
CA GLN A 105 -2.52 12.91 -11.79
C GLN A 105 -1.12 12.31 -11.93
N VAL A 106 -1.05 11.04 -12.29
CA VAL A 106 0.19 10.35 -12.65
C VAL A 106 0.25 10.23 -14.15
N ARG A 107 1.29 10.81 -14.75
CA ARG A 107 1.49 10.84 -16.22
C ARG A 107 2.77 10.09 -16.57
N THR A 108 2.66 9.29 -17.61
CA THR A 108 3.79 8.62 -18.28
C THR A 108 3.77 8.96 -19.77
N PRO A 109 4.80 8.66 -20.56
CA PRO A 109 4.81 8.85 -22.01
C PRO A 109 3.66 8.13 -22.72
N THR A 110 3.18 7.00 -22.20
CA THR A 110 2.17 6.16 -22.86
C THR A 110 0.78 6.28 -22.23
N GLY A 111 0.62 6.93 -21.06
CA GLY A 111 -0.66 6.95 -20.39
C GLY A 111 -0.82 7.97 -19.27
N LEU A 112 -2.02 7.97 -18.75
CA LEU A 112 -2.46 8.78 -17.63
C LEU A 112 -3.18 7.89 -16.62
N GLY A 113 -2.95 8.18 -15.35
CA GLY A 113 -3.69 7.60 -14.25
C GLY A 113 -3.81 8.59 -13.11
N SER A 114 -4.41 8.15 -12.04
CA SER A 114 -4.53 8.89 -10.79
C SER A 114 -3.54 8.35 -9.75
N GLY A 115 -3.42 9.05 -8.66
CA GLY A 115 -2.72 8.62 -7.46
C GLY A 115 -3.14 9.48 -6.30
N PHE A 116 -2.68 9.15 -5.13
CA PHE A 116 -2.94 9.95 -3.94
C PHE A 116 -1.73 10.02 -3.02
N VAL A 117 -1.56 11.18 -2.41
CA VAL A 117 -0.46 11.42 -1.47
C VAL A 117 -0.81 10.84 -0.11
N ILE A 118 0.10 10.05 0.45
CA ILE A 118 -0.06 9.42 1.75
C ILE A 118 0.83 10.02 2.84
N HIS A 119 1.84 10.81 2.47
CA HIS A 119 2.76 11.44 3.41
C HIS A 119 3.12 12.86 2.97
N PRO A 120 3.22 13.85 3.92
CA PRO A 120 3.51 15.25 3.60
C PRO A 120 4.83 15.49 2.84
N SER A 121 5.77 14.56 2.92
CA SER A 121 7.02 14.64 2.15
C SER A 121 6.88 14.23 0.68
N GLY A 122 5.66 13.87 0.19
CA GLY A 122 5.40 13.57 -1.22
C GLY A 122 5.54 12.09 -1.61
N TYR A 123 5.15 11.17 -0.73
CA TYR A 123 4.92 9.77 -1.12
C TYR A 123 3.53 9.62 -1.72
N VAL A 124 3.46 8.99 -2.88
CA VAL A 124 2.24 8.83 -3.68
C VAL A 124 1.99 7.35 -3.95
N VAL A 125 0.76 6.91 -3.73
CA VAL A 125 0.30 5.57 -4.14
C VAL A 125 -0.46 5.68 -5.45
N THR A 126 -0.22 4.74 -6.37
CA THR A 126 -0.93 4.58 -7.63
C THR A 126 -0.99 3.09 -8.00
N ASN A 127 -1.67 2.73 -9.07
CA ASN A 127 -1.62 1.37 -9.59
C ASN A 127 -0.31 1.09 -10.33
N GLN A 128 0.20 -0.13 -10.19
CA GLN A 128 1.43 -0.54 -10.84
C GLN A 128 1.29 -0.53 -12.37
N HIS A 129 0.11 -0.93 -12.92
CA HIS A 129 -0.12 -0.93 -14.36
C HIS A 129 -0.07 0.47 -14.99
N VAL A 130 -0.32 1.56 -14.24
CA VAL A 130 -0.24 2.95 -14.72
C VAL A 130 1.19 3.32 -15.11
N ILE A 131 2.17 2.76 -14.40
CA ILE A 131 3.60 3.07 -14.59
C ILE A 131 4.41 1.89 -15.13
N SER A 132 3.74 0.81 -15.55
CA SER A 132 4.40 -0.43 -15.98
C SER A 132 5.25 -0.20 -17.23
N GLY A 133 6.55 -0.54 -17.15
CA GLY A 133 7.50 -0.37 -18.25
C GLY A 133 7.98 1.06 -18.46
N GLU A 134 7.57 2.01 -17.61
CA GLU A 134 7.88 3.43 -17.77
C GLU A 134 9.01 3.87 -16.84
N HIS A 135 9.87 4.76 -17.36
CA HIS A 135 10.99 5.36 -16.63
C HIS A 135 10.84 6.88 -16.47
N GLN A 136 9.92 7.48 -17.22
CA GLN A 136 9.62 8.91 -17.15
C GLN A 136 8.22 9.08 -16.55
N ILE A 137 8.18 9.37 -15.28
CA ILE A 137 6.94 9.57 -14.53
C ILE A 137 6.90 11.03 -14.09
N SER A 138 5.77 11.68 -14.28
CA SER A 138 5.51 13.00 -13.73
C SER A 138 4.20 13.00 -12.94
N ILE A 139 4.12 13.87 -11.95
CA ILE A 139 2.96 14.03 -11.10
C ILE A 139 2.47 15.47 -11.22
N THR A 140 1.16 15.63 -11.43
CA THR A 140 0.50 16.93 -11.39
C THR A 140 -0.39 17.00 -10.16
N LEU A 141 -0.15 18.01 -9.35
CA LEU A 141 -0.95 18.38 -8.20
C LEU A 141 -1.96 19.47 -8.62
N PHE A 142 -3.18 19.39 -8.10
CA PHE A 142 -4.24 20.36 -8.34
C PHE A 142 -4.59 21.06 -7.03
N LEU A 143 -4.22 22.33 -6.91
CA LEU A 143 -4.53 23.16 -5.76
C LEU A 143 -5.79 23.98 -5.99
N GLN A 144 -6.53 24.27 -4.93
CA GLN A 144 -7.69 25.12 -5.01
C GLN A 144 -7.26 26.58 -5.17
N GLY A 145 -7.43 27.13 -6.37
CA GLY A 145 -7.25 28.55 -6.65
C GLY A 145 -8.53 29.39 -6.38
N GLU A 146 -8.48 30.68 -6.60
CA GLU A 146 -9.64 31.59 -6.39
C GLU A 146 -10.79 31.32 -7.38
N HIS A 147 -10.49 30.95 -8.61
CA HIS A 147 -11.48 30.76 -9.69
C HIS A 147 -11.36 29.40 -10.38
N GLU A 148 -10.16 28.84 -10.44
CA GLU A 148 -9.87 27.58 -11.09
C GLU A 148 -8.80 26.80 -10.32
N LEU A 149 -8.60 25.53 -10.67
CA LEU A 149 -7.56 24.70 -10.07
C LEU A 149 -6.19 25.09 -10.62
N GLU A 150 -5.27 25.44 -9.73
CA GLU A 150 -3.87 25.67 -10.10
C GLU A 150 -3.14 24.33 -10.20
N GLN A 151 -2.28 24.19 -11.23
CA GLN A 151 -1.54 22.96 -11.48
C GLN A 151 -0.06 23.14 -11.16
N ILE A 152 0.48 22.23 -10.33
CA ILE A 152 1.92 22.15 -10.07
C ILE A 152 2.42 20.82 -10.63
N HIS A 153 3.49 20.90 -11.45
CA HIS A 153 4.07 19.74 -12.12
C HIS A 153 5.39 19.33 -11.48
N PHE A 154 5.51 18.07 -11.12
CA PHE A 154 6.73 17.45 -10.62
C PHE A 154 7.23 16.44 -11.64
N VAL A 155 8.50 16.55 -12.03
CA VAL A 155 9.11 15.73 -13.09
C VAL A 155 10.19 14.78 -12.58
N LYS A 156 10.64 14.97 -11.34
CA LYS A 156 11.58 14.06 -10.68
C LYS A 156 10.80 13.16 -9.72
N VAL A 157 10.32 12.06 -10.26
CA VAL A 157 9.54 11.07 -9.53
C VAL A 157 10.29 9.75 -9.54
N ARG A 158 10.56 9.21 -8.36
CA ARG A 158 11.23 7.93 -8.18
C ARG A 158 10.24 6.85 -7.78
N ILE A 159 10.38 5.67 -8.37
CA ILE A 159 9.67 4.48 -7.93
C ILE A 159 10.36 3.96 -6.66
N VAL A 160 9.61 3.86 -5.56
CA VAL A 160 10.09 3.37 -4.25
C VAL A 160 9.84 1.88 -4.12
N ALA A 161 8.62 1.45 -4.44
CA ALA A 161 8.22 0.05 -4.36
C ALA A 161 7.18 -0.29 -5.43
N LEU A 162 7.14 -1.55 -5.82
CA LEU A 162 6.18 -2.11 -6.76
C LEU A 162 5.65 -3.44 -6.22
N ASP A 163 4.35 -3.61 -6.26
CA ASP A 163 3.69 -4.88 -6.04
C ASP A 163 2.79 -5.21 -7.23
N SER A 164 3.27 -6.10 -8.09
CA SER A 164 2.53 -6.53 -9.28
C SER A 164 1.35 -7.45 -8.94
N TRP A 165 1.35 -8.09 -7.76
CA TRP A 165 0.26 -8.95 -7.34
C TRP A 165 -0.97 -8.15 -6.92
N THR A 166 -0.78 -7.13 -6.11
CA THR A 166 -1.85 -6.23 -5.67
C THR A 166 -2.10 -5.08 -6.64
N ASP A 167 -1.25 -4.94 -7.68
CA ASP A 167 -1.28 -3.85 -8.65
C ASP A 167 -1.09 -2.48 -7.99
N LEU A 168 -0.13 -2.39 -7.06
CA LEU A 168 0.21 -1.15 -6.35
C LEU A 168 1.64 -0.70 -6.68
N ALA A 169 1.82 0.61 -6.66
CA ALA A 169 3.11 1.26 -6.77
C ALA A 169 3.21 2.41 -5.77
N LEU A 170 4.36 2.51 -5.12
CA LEU A 170 4.74 3.62 -4.27
C LEU A 170 5.76 4.49 -4.99
N LEU A 171 5.42 5.76 -5.15
CA LEU A 171 6.25 6.76 -5.80
C LEU A 171 6.72 7.81 -4.78
N LYS A 172 7.82 8.49 -5.09
CA LYS A 172 8.37 9.61 -4.32
C LYS A 172 8.61 10.80 -5.23
N ILE A 173 8.01 11.93 -4.91
CA ILE A 173 8.32 13.23 -5.51
C ILE A 173 9.63 13.73 -4.92
N GLU A 174 10.64 13.97 -5.75
CA GLU A 174 11.98 14.39 -5.30
C GLU A 174 12.24 15.89 -5.54
N ASP A 175 11.50 16.51 -6.44
CA ASP A 175 11.61 17.95 -6.75
C ASP A 175 10.57 18.83 -6.06
N GLY A 176 9.95 18.31 -4.97
CA GLY A 176 8.97 19.05 -4.17
C GLY A 176 9.57 20.19 -3.33
N GLY A 177 10.89 20.26 -3.14
CA GLY A 177 11.53 21.26 -2.28
C GLY A 177 10.95 21.25 -0.87
N ASP A 178 10.57 22.44 -0.37
CA ASP A 178 9.95 22.62 0.95
C ASP A 178 8.42 22.50 0.91
N HIS A 179 7.84 22.02 -0.21
CA HIS A 179 6.40 21.84 -0.34
C HIS A 179 5.90 20.74 0.60
N SER A 180 4.97 21.09 1.48
CA SER A 180 4.26 20.15 2.33
C SER A 180 2.99 19.70 1.63
N PHE A 181 2.93 18.46 1.22
CA PHE A 181 1.80 17.91 0.47
C PHE A 181 0.61 17.61 1.38
N ALA A 182 -0.60 17.95 0.93
CA ALA A 182 -1.82 17.44 1.53
C ALA A 182 -1.88 15.91 1.40
N THR A 183 -2.46 15.24 2.38
CA THR A 183 -2.50 13.77 2.43
C THR A 183 -3.91 13.25 2.65
N VAL A 184 -4.16 12.02 2.20
CA VAL A 184 -5.36 11.26 2.59
C VAL A 184 -5.02 10.35 3.76
N PRO A 185 -5.87 10.27 4.79
CA PRO A 185 -5.72 9.26 5.84
C PRO A 185 -6.11 7.90 5.29
N LEU A 186 -5.40 6.86 5.70
CA LEU A 186 -5.74 5.49 5.35
C LEU A 186 -6.88 4.98 6.24
N GLY A 187 -7.82 4.26 5.63
CA GLY A 187 -8.91 3.60 6.35
C GLY A 187 -8.59 2.13 6.64
N SER A 188 -9.36 1.55 7.58
CA SER A 188 -9.28 0.13 7.89
C SER A 188 -10.32 -0.67 7.11
N TYR A 189 -9.87 -1.76 6.46
CA TYR A 189 -10.74 -2.72 5.79
C TYR A 189 -11.79 -3.32 6.72
N ASP A 190 -11.46 -3.58 7.98
CA ASP A 190 -12.35 -4.21 8.95
C ASP A 190 -13.57 -3.34 9.32
N GLN A 191 -13.48 -2.05 9.05
CA GLN A 191 -14.55 -1.08 9.29
C GLN A 191 -15.54 -0.99 8.13
N LEU A 192 -15.23 -1.55 6.97
CA LEU A 192 -16.09 -1.47 5.79
C LEU A 192 -17.34 -2.31 5.95
N ARG A 193 -18.47 -1.77 5.47
CA ARG A 193 -19.77 -2.43 5.50
C ARG A 193 -20.45 -2.34 4.13
N GLN A 194 -21.11 -3.43 3.75
CA GLN A 194 -21.98 -3.43 2.56
C GLN A 194 -23.09 -2.39 2.71
N GLY A 195 -23.37 -1.62 1.68
CA GLY A 195 -24.30 -0.51 1.68
C GLY A 195 -23.73 0.81 2.20
N GLN A 196 -22.50 0.83 2.72
CA GLN A 196 -21.83 2.05 3.15
C GLN A 196 -21.63 3.01 1.97
N PRO A 197 -22.00 4.31 2.10
CA PRO A 197 -21.73 5.31 1.08
C PRO A 197 -20.23 5.47 0.84
N VAL A 198 -19.84 5.59 -0.41
CA VAL A 198 -18.46 5.86 -0.83
C VAL A 198 -18.45 6.82 -2.01
N PHE A 199 -17.34 7.46 -2.23
CA PHE A 199 -17.10 8.26 -3.42
C PHE A 199 -15.71 7.95 -3.97
N ALA A 200 -15.53 8.15 -5.26
CA ALA A 200 -14.24 8.08 -5.91
C ALA A 200 -13.85 9.47 -6.44
N VAL A 201 -12.56 9.78 -6.30
CA VAL A 201 -11.97 10.99 -6.84
C VAL A 201 -10.81 10.57 -7.73
N GLY A 202 -10.77 11.10 -8.94
CA GLY A 202 -9.68 10.84 -9.87
C GLY A 202 -9.44 12.02 -10.79
N SER A 203 -8.43 11.91 -11.64
CA SER A 203 -8.09 12.88 -12.67
C SER A 203 -8.11 12.22 -14.07
N PRO A 204 -9.29 11.73 -14.52
CA PRO A 204 -9.38 11.01 -15.78
C PRO A 204 -9.12 11.92 -16.98
N LEU A 205 -8.50 11.37 -18.02
CA LEU A 205 -8.32 12.01 -19.34
C LEU A 205 -7.61 13.37 -19.34
N GLY A 206 -6.88 13.72 -18.27
CA GLY A 206 -6.22 15.03 -18.16
C GLY A 206 -7.18 16.18 -17.86
N LEU A 207 -8.42 15.86 -17.51
CA LEU A 207 -9.40 16.82 -17.01
C LEU A 207 -9.18 17.08 -15.52
N ASP A 208 -9.78 18.15 -15.04
CA ASP A 208 -9.84 18.46 -13.61
C ASP A 208 -10.46 17.31 -12.82
N ARG A 209 -10.19 17.28 -11.53
CA ARG A 209 -10.70 16.24 -10.62
C ARG A 209 -12.17 15.94 -10.87
N THR A 210 -12.47 14.67 -11.10
CA THR A 210 -13.85 14.18 -11.18
C THR A 210 -14.23 13.44 -9.92
N VAL A 211 -15.48 13.54 -9.54
CA VAL A 211 -16.05 12.88 -8.35
C VAL A 211 -17.24 12.05 -8.79
N SER A 212 -17.31 10.82 -8.33
CA SER A 212 -18.48 9.95 -8.50
C SER A 212 -18.87 9.32 -7.16
N GLU A 213 -20.16 9.15 -6.92
CA GLU A 213 -20.71 8.58 -5.69
C GLU A 213 -21.26 7.19 -5.91
N GLY A 214 -21.27 6.38 -4.86
CA GLY A 214 -21.83 5.05 -4.87
C GLY A 214 -21.90 4.45 -3.48
N ILE A 215 -22.05 3.12 -3.43
CA ILE A 215 -22.01 2.34 -2.19
C ILE A 215 -21.07 1.16 -2.34
N ILE A 216 -20.62 0.61 -1.23
CA ILE A 216 -19.96 -0.69 -1.19
C ILE A 216 -21.00 -1.77 -1.48
N SER A 217 -20.86 -2.46 -2.61
CA SER A 217 -21.74 -3.56 -3.01
C SER A 217 -21.31 -4.87 -2.36
N LEU A 218 -19.98 -5.09 -2.23
CA LEU A 218 -19.41 -6.27 -1.60
C LEU A 218 -18.01 -5.91 -1.08
N THR A 219 -17.67 -6.33 0.14
CA THR A 219 -16.37 -6.04 0.74
C THR A 219 -15.29 -7.04 0.35
N ASN A 220 -15.62 -8.24 -0.11
CA ASN A 220 -14.72 -9.37 -0.27
C ASN A 220 -14.92 -10.11 -1.60
N ARG A 221 -14.92 -9.41 -2.72
CA ARG A 221 -15.00 -10.04 -4.03
C ARG A 221 -13.66 -10.63 -4.44
N PHE A 222 -13.63 -11.95 -4.62
CA PHE A 222 -12.45 -12.65 -5.06
C PHE A 222 -12.40 -12.74 -6.59
N ILE A 223 -11.38 -12.13 -7.22
CA ILE A 223 -11.17 -12.12 -8.66
C ILE A 223 -9.68 -12.37 -8.93
N GLU A 224 -9.35 -13.37 -9.73
CA GLU A 224 -7.99 -13.69 -10.18
C GLU A 224 -6.97 -13.76 -9.05
N GLY A 225 -7.34 -14.35 -7.93
CA GLY A 225 -6.46 -14.50 -6.78
C GLY A 225 -6.41 -13.27 -5.84
N ARG A 226 -7.05 -12.17 -6.20
CA ARG A 226 -7.08 -10.94 -5.42
C ARG A 226 -8.40 -10.75 -4.71
N LEU A 227 -8.35 -10.21 -3.50
CA LEU A 227 -9.54 -9.79 -2.75
C LEU A 227 -9.79 -8.31 -3.02
N LEU A 228 -10.94 -8.01 -3.61
CA LEU A 228 -11.32 -6.67 -4.05
C LEU A 228 -12.58 -6.20 -3.35
N ILE A 229 -12.69 -4.89 -3.15
CA ILE A 229 -13.92 -4.22 -2.73
C ILE A 229 -14.71 -3.85 -3.98
N GLN A 230 -15.95 -4.31 -4.05
CA GLN A 230 -16.84 -3.92 -5.14
C GLN A 230 -17.69 -2.72 -4.74
N THR A 231 -17.73 -1.72 -5.61
CA THR A 231 -18.56 -0.52 -5.45
C THR A 231 -19.49 -0.32 -6.64
N THR A 232 -20.54 0.47 -6.47
CA THR A 232 -21.39 0.99 -7.55
C THR A 232 -20.90 2.32 -8.09
N THR A 233 -19.82 2.87 -7.51
CA THR A 233 -19.21 4.13 -7.95
C THR A 233 -18.73 3.98 -9.39
N GLU A 234 -19.05 4.96 -10.25
CA GLU A 234 -18.53 4.97 -11.62
C GLU A 234 -17.02 5.17 -11.62
N VAL A 235 -16.32 4.26 -12.27
CA VAL A 235 -14.86 4.31 -12.47
C VAL A 235 -14.59 4.30 -13.98
N ASN A 236 -14.01 5.39 -14.48
CA ASN A 236 -13.68 5.57 -15.88
C ASN A 236 -12.17 5.42 -16.14
N PRO A 237 -11.72 5.15 -17.38
CA PRO A 237 -10.30 5.16 -17.72
C PRO A 237 -9.61 6.46 -17.31
N GLY A 238 -8.48 6.34 -16.58
CA GLY A 238 -7.77 7.46 -15.96
C GLY A 238 -8.04 7.62 -14.46
N ASN A 239 -9.07 6.95 -13.90
CA ASN A 239 -9.26 6.86 -12.46
C ASN A 239 -8.40 5.74 -11.82
N SER A 240 -7.66 4.96 -12.61
CA SER A 240 -6.67 4.00 -12.08
C SER A 240 -5.62 4.73 -11.27
N GLY A 241 -5.45 4.30 -9.99
CA GLY A 241 -4.51 4.89 -9.05
C GLY A 241 -5.01 5.00 -7.63
#